data_990d9e165f0a416d6faa2df9a89d1024
#
_entry.id   990d9e165f0a416d6faa2df9a89d1024
#
_cell.length_a   1.000
_cell.length_b   1.000
_cell.length_c   1.000
_cell.angle_alpha   90.00
_cell.angle_beta   90.00
_cell.angle_gamma   90.00
#
_symmetry.space_group_name_H-M   'P 1'
#
loop_
_entity.id
_entity.type
_entity.pdbx_description
1 polymer ?
#
loop_
_entity_poly.entity_id
_entity_poly.type
_entity_poly.pdbx_seq_one_letter_code
_entity_poly.pdbx_strand_id
1 'polypeptide(L)'
;MMIGTRISGVEVVTGLQRLRAEAFAEGGLGFGAEEIISTTVMHRAWSRRSEDIRRDGVWGFAHSFQDFSIESMEHWLEDIRRESYVQGKGTWTSCKVYLYPDSDGRLETFDFELFRPDNDDGIPDRPADALTLFQDLKAFPRTLDNIPQWMWTVFRAEGITPPVYNPQLKMVEWANKRLPVTETGTDFSAQPQIIDPSKEPGVFAKIGKKLFG
;
A
#
# COMPACT_ATOMS: atom_id res chain seq x y z
N MET A 1 12.32 15.97 -4.56
CA MET A 1 12.68 14.93 -3.55
C MET A 1 11.39 14.61 -2.80
N MET A 2 10.85 13.41 -3.00
CA MET A 2 9.63 12.99 -2.32
C MET A 2 10.02 12.52 -0.92
N ILE A 3 9.41 13.10 0.10
CA ILE A 3 9.71 12.79 1.50
C ILE A 3 8.66 11.79 1.97
N GLY A 4 9.11 10.60 2.40
CA GLY A 4 8.25 9.61 3.03
C GLY A 4 7.82 10.04 4.44
N THR A 5 6.69 9.55 4.89
CA THR A 5 6.24 9.72 6.27
C THR A 5 6.83 8.61 7.13
N ARG A 6 7.60 8.96 8.16
CA ARG A 6 8.10 7.98 9.13
C ARG A 6 6.96 7.55 10.05
N ILE A 7 6.72 6.25 10.12
CA ILE A 7 5.78 5.65 11.07
C ILE A 7 6.56 5.11 12.26
N SER A 8 6.02 5.31 13.47
CA SER A 8 6.57 4.82 14.72
C SER A 8 5.44 4.37 15.64
N GLY A 9 5.72 3.41 16.49
CA GLY A 9 4.80 2.82 17.46
C GLY A 9 5.38 1.52 17.98
N VAL A 10 4.79 0.94 19.01
CA VAL A 10 5.30 -0.31 19.64
C VAL A 10 5.31 -1.45 18.62
N GLU A 11 4.24 -1.62 17.85
CA GLU A 11 4.11 -2.66 16.82
C GLU A 11 5.17 -2.49 15.72
N VAL A 12 5.43 -1.25 15.30
CA VAL A 12 6.47 -0.97 14.29
C VAL A 12 7.86 -1.32 14.83
N VAL A 13 8.18 -0.91 16.05
CA VAL A 13 9.49 -1.19 16.68
C VAL A 13 9.68 -2.69 16.86
N THR A 14 8.69 -3.39 17.40
CA THR A 14 8.73 -4.85 17.60
C THR A 14 8.90 -5.60 16.29
N GLY A 15 8.16 -5.21 15.26
CA GLY A 15 8.29 -5.79 13.92
C GLY A 15 9.68 -5.58 13.32
N LEU A 16 10.20 -4.36 13.38
CA LEU A 16 11.55 -4.04 12.90
C LEU A 16 12.64 -4.84 13.63
N GLN A 17 12.52 -5.00 14.96
CA GLN A 17 13.46 -5.81 15.75
C GLN A 17 13.43 -7.29 15.35
N ARG A 18 12.24 -7.86 15.15
CA ARG A 18 12.08 -9.22 14.66
C ARG A 18 12.69 -9.37 13.27
N LEU A 19 12.33 -8.52 12.32
CA LEU A 19 12.86 -8.56 10.95
C LEU A 19 14.38 -8.42 10.92
N ARG A 20 14.94 -7.56 11.75
CA ARG A 20 16.39 -7.42 11.91
C ARG A 20 17.01 -8.71 12.39
N ALA A 21 16.48 -9.33 13.44
CA ALA A 21 17.01 -10.56 14.00
C ALA A 21 16.99 -11.70 12.96
N GLU A 22 15.93 -11.82 12.16
CA GLU A 22 15.84 -12.80 11.08
C GLU A 22 16.81 -12.48 9.94
N ALA A 23 16.87 -11.22 9.49
CA ALA A 23 17.64 -10.80 8.34
C ALA A 23 19.17 -10.96 8.54
N PHE A 24 19.68 -10.63 9.72
CA PHE A 24 21.12 -10.63 10.01
C PHE A 24 21.61 -11.89 10.75
N ALA A 25 20.74 -12.86 11.01
CA ALA A 25 21.15 -14.17 11.51
C ALA A 25 22.06 -14.91 10.52
N GLU A 26 22.78 -15.90 10.99
CA GLU A 26 23.56 -16.81 10.13
C GLU A 26 22.63 -17.48 9.09
N GLY A 27 22.96 -17.36 7.81
CA GLY A 27 22.11 -17.81 6.70
C GLY A 27 21.01 -16.84 6.29
N GLY A 28 20.78 -15.75 7.02
CA GLY A 28 19.84 -14.71 6.64
C GLY A 28 20.34 -13.83 5.49
N LEU A 29 19.41 -13.17 4.80
CA LEU A 29 19.67 -12.33 3.62
C LEU A 29 20.75 -11.26 3.88
N GLY A 30 20.74 -10.67 5.07
CA GLY A 30 21.65 -9.61 5.51
C GLY A 30 22.89 -10.10 6.26
N PHE A 31 23.13 -11.42 6.31
CA PHE A 31 24.33 -11.90 7.00
C PHE A 31 25.60 -11.27 6.42
N GLY A 32 26.37 -10.58 7.26
CA GLY A 32 27.55 -9.81 6.85
C GLY A 32 27.26 -8.51 6.11
N ALA A 33 26.01 -8.09 6.00
CA ALA A 33 25.67 -6.82 5.40
C ALA A 33 25.66 -5.66 6.42
N GLU A 34 25.87 -4.45 5.94
CA GLU A 34 25.81 -3.19 6.71
C GLU A 34 24.40 -2.62 6.78
N GLU A 35 23.61 -2.85 5.73
CA GLU A 35 22.26 -2.28 5.59
C GLU A 35 21.45 -3.09 4.58
N ILE A 36 20.16 -3.22 4.87
CA ILE A 36 19.14 -3.70 3.93
C ILE A 36 18.08 -2.61 3.77
N ILE A 37 17.67 -2.34 2.54
CA ILE A 37 16.50 -1.51 2.22
C ILE A 37 15.52 -2.40 1.46
N SER A 38 14.39 -2.75 2.11
CA SER A 38 13.29 -3.42 1.44
C SER A 38 12.29 -2.36 0.97
N THR A 39 12.06 -2.31 -0.34
CA THR A 39 11.06 -1.43 -0.95
C THR A 39 9.85 -2.27 -1.33
N THR A 40 8.68 -1.94 -0.78
CA THR A 40 7.42 -2.66 -1.02
C THR A 40 6.37 -1.73 -1.60
N VAL A 41 5.73 -2.15 -2.69
CA VAL A 41 4.44 -1.62 -3.16
C VAL A 41 3.38 -2.61 -2.72
N MET A 42 2.33 -2.13 -2.07
CA MET A 42 1.30 -2.98 -1.47
C MET A 42 -0.10 -2.45 -1.76
N HIS A 43 -0.90 -3.29 -2.40
CA HIS A 43 -2.33 -3.12 -2.62
C HIS A 43 -3.10 -4.28 -1.99
N ARG A 44 -4.40 -4.16 -1.84
CA ARG A 44 -5.24 -5.18 -1.19
C ARG A 44 -5.09 -6.58 -1.80
N ALA A 45 -4.93 -6.68 -3.11
CA ALA A 45 -4.88 -7.95 -3.84
C ALA A 45 -3.50 -8.28 -4.43
N TRP A 46 -2.52 -7.44 -4.22
CA TRP A 46 -1.22 -7.57 -4.85
C TRP A 46 -0.14 -6.80 -4.10
N SER A 47 1.02 -7.41 -3.97
CA SER A 47 2.23 -6.77 -3.45
C SER A 47 3.42 -7.05 -4.36
N ARG A 48 4.39 -6.15 -4.32
CA ARG A 48 5.69 -6.30 -4.96
C ARG A 48 6.76 -5.78 -4.03
N ARG A 49 7.85 -6.51 -3.90
CA ARG A 49 8.96 -6.17 -3.05
C ARG A 49 10.30 -6.34 -3.75
N SER A 50 11.26 -5.50 -3.42
CA SER A 50 12.67 -5.59 -3.82
C SER A 50 13.56 -5.24 -2.65
N GLU A 51 14.74 -5.88 -2.56
CA GLU A 51 15.74 -5.62 -1.54
C GLU A 51 17.03 -5.10 -2.16
N ASP A 52 17.52 -3.98 -1.60
CA ASP A 52 18.87 -3.47 -1.80
C ASP A 52 19.72 -3.81 -0.57
N ILE A 53 20.88 -4.40 -0.78
CA ILE A 53 21.77 -4.82 0.31
C ILE A 53 23.12 -4.15 0.11
N ARG A 54 23.64 -3.54 1.19
CA ARG A 54 24.98 -2.96 1.20
C ARG A 54 25.96 -3.89 1.92
N ARG A 55 27.05 -4.25 1.23
CA ARG A 55 28.20 -4.99 1.76
C ARG A 55 29.49 -4.30 1.33
N ASP A 56 30.41 -4.11 2.24
CA ASP A 56 31.71 -3.44 1.98
C ASP A 56 31.53 -2.08 1.28
N GLY A 57 30.50 -1.33 1.69
CA GLY A 57 30.15 -0.03 1.10
C GLY A 57 29.48 -0.08 -0.28
N VAL A 58 29.30 -1.27 -0.87
CA VAL A 58 28.73 -1.45 -2.22
C VAL A 58 27.29 -1.93 -2.11
N TRP A 59 26.40 -1.28 -2.89
CA TRP A 59 25.01 -1.71 -3.03
C TRP A 59 24.88 -2.82 -4.06
N GLY A 60 24.14 -3.86 -3.72
CA GLY A 60 23.78 -4.95 -4.60
C GLY A 60 22.30 -5.33 -4.41
N PHE A 61 21.80 -6.10 -5.36
CA PHE A 61 20.45 -6.70 -5.31
C PHE A 61 20.49 -8.06 -4.63
N ALA A 62 19.43 -8.34 -3.88
CA ALA A 62 19.15 -9.71 -3.51
C ALA A 62 18.26 -10.36 -4.57
N HIS A 63 18.84 -11.29 -5.34
CA HIS A 63 18.11 -12.02 -6.38
C HIS A 63 17.34 -13.25 -5.85
N SER A 64 17.46 -13.63 -4.59
CA SER A 64 16.76 -14.80 -4.07
C SER A 64 15.83 -14.44 -2.91
N PHE A 65 14.57 -14.58 -3.17
CA PHE A 65 13.49 -14.47 -2.19
C PHE A 65 13.37 -15.70 -1.26
N GLN A 66 14.27 -16.68 -1.37
CA GLN A 66 14.11 -18.00 -0.74
C GLN A 66 14.47 -18.05 0.74
N ASP A 67 15.29 -17.10 1.23
CA ASP A 67 15.86 -17.17 2.57
C ASP A 67 15.31 -16.12 3.56
N PHE A 68 14.48 -15.18 3.10
CA PHE A 68 13.84 -14.22 3.97
C PHE A 68 12.37 -14.60 4.13
N SER A 69 11.87 -14.70 5.36
CA SER A 69 10.46 -15.01 5.63
C SER A 69 9.54 -13.91 5.05
N ILE A 70 9.33 -13.99 3.74
CA ILE A 70 8.52 -13.06 2.94
C ILE A 70 7.15 -12.90 3.58
N GLU A 71 6.56 -14.00 4.01
CA GLU A 71 5.24 -14.07 4.59
C GLU A 71 5.14 -13.29 5.90
N SER A 72 6.16 -13.35 6.76
CA SER A 72 6.15 -12.62 8.03
C SER A 72 6.24 -11.10 7.86
N MET A 73 6.99 -10.61 6.86
CA MET A 73 7.06 -9.19 6.54
C MET A 73 5.78 -8.69 5.89
N GLU A 74 5.20 -9.43 4.96
CA GLU A 74 3.96 -9.03 4.28
C GLU A 74 2.81 -8.91 5.27
N HIS A 75 2.58 -9.91 6.11
CA HIS A 75 1.53 -9.85 7.13
C HIS A 75 1.74 -8.68 8.09
N TRP A 76 2.98 -8.47 8.54
CA TRP A 76 3.29 -7.32 9.40
C TRP A 76 3.01 -5.99 8.70
N LEU A 77 3.39 -5.83 7.44
CA LEU A 77 3.11 -4.62 6.66
C LEU A 77 1.61 -4.44 6.39
N GLU A 78 0.87 -5.53 6.16
CA GLU A 78 -0.59 -5.46 6.04
C GLU A 78 -1.25 -4.96 7.33
N ASP A 79 -0.81 -5.44 8.49
CA ASP A 79 -1.34 -5.00 9.78
C ASP A 79 -1.02 -3.52 10.02
N ILE A 80 0.24 -3.10 9.83
CA ILE A 80 0.63 -1.68 9.93
C ILE A 80 -0.16 -0.81 8.94
N ARG A 81 -0.41 -1.30 7.74
CA ARG A 81 -1.18 -0.59 6.72
C ARG A 81 -2.64 -0.40 7.16
N ARG A 82 -3.23 -1.42 7.75
CA ARG A 82 -4.59 -1.39 8.30
C ARG A 82 -4.71 -0.42 9.48
N GLU A 83 -3.75 -0.45 10.40
CA GLU A 83 -3.67 0.48 11.53
C GLU A 83 -3.41 1.93 11.11
N SER A 84 -2.69 2.13 10.01
CA SER A 84 -2.41 3.45 9.43
C SER A 84 -3.60 4.03 8.65
N TYR A 85 -4.68 3.28 8.46
CA TYR A 85 -5.85 3.76 7.74
C TYR A 85 -6.53 4.89 8.48
N VAL A 86 -6.83 5.96 7.75
CA VAL A 86 -7.64 7.08 8.24
C VAL A 86 -8.89 7.20 7.38
N GLN A 87 -10.05 7.13 8.00
CA GLN A 87 -11.34 7.20 7.28
C GLN A 87 -11.39 8.38 6.32
N GLY A 88 -11.65 8.08 5.06
CA GLY A 88 -11.76 9.04 3.98
C GLY A 88 -10.43 9.61 3.46
N LYS A 89 -9.30 9.41 4.16
CA LYS A 89 -7.98 9.76 3.67
C LYS A 89 -7.26 8.57 3.02
N GLY A 90 -7.65 7.33 3.43
CA GLY A 90 -7.00 6.11 2.96
C GLY A 90 -5.79 5.73 3.80
N THR A 91 -4.90 4.94 3.20
CA THR A 91 -3.62 4.52 3.77
C THR A 91 -2.53 4.62 2.70
N TRP A 92 -1.28 4.39 3.08
CA TRP A 92 -0.14 4.40 2.17
C TRP A 92 -0.20 3.23 1.14
N THR A 93 0.46 3.40 0.01
CA THR A 93 0.51 2.41 -1.08
C THR A 93 1.88 1.81 -1.29
N SER A 94 2.93 2.42 -0.75
CA SER A 94 4.26 1.84 -0.74
C SER A 94 5.04 2.22 0.51
N CYS A 95 6.09 1.45 0.80
CA CYS A 95 6.94 1.71 1.95
C CYS A 95 8.38 1.31 1.68
N LYS A 96 9.29 1.83 2.52
CA LYS A 96 10.67 1.36 2.66
C LYS A 96 10.92 0.95 4.10
N VAL A 97 11.42 -0.27 4.26
CA VAL A 97 11.90 -0.82 5.53
C VAL A 97 13.43 -0.79 5.49
N TYR A 98 14.03 -0.08 6.40
CA TYR A 98 15.48 0.02 6.55
C TYR A 98 15.90 -0.83 7.75
N LEU A 99 16.79 -1.78 7.55
CA LEU A 99 17.31 -2.66 8.59
C LEU A 99 18.84 -2.51 8.69
N TYR A 100 19.32 -2.48 9.91
CA TYR A 100 20.74 -2.37 10.25
C TYR A 100 21.11 -3.46 11.27
N PRO A 101 22.33 -4.04 11.23
CA PRO A 101 22.72 -5.10 12.17
C PRO A 101 22.75 -4.61 13.64
N ASP A 102 23.22 -3.39 13.86
CA ASP A 102 23.57 -2.89 15.19
C ASP A 102 22.67 -1.75 15.70
N SER A 103 21.62 -1.40 14.98
CA SER A 103 20.72 -0.31 15.37
C SER A 103 19.27 -0.58 15.02
N ASP A 104 18.38 0.24 15.59
CA ASP A 104 16.96 0.17 15.27
C ASP A 104 16.73 0.53 13.81
N GLY A 105 15.89 -0.29 13.14
CA GLY A 105 15.42 -0.02 11.80
C GLY A 105 14.43 1.14 11.76
N ARG A 106 13.97 1.46 10.54
CA ARG A 106 12.90 2.44 10.34
C ARG A 106 11.96 2.02 9.22
N LEU A 107 10.71 2.46 9.32
CA LEU A 107 9.68 2.33 8.31
C LEU A 107 9.32 3.72 7.78
N GLU A 108 9.40 3.90 6.47
CA GLU A 108 8.92 5.09 5.76
C GLU A 108 7.81 4.69 4.80
N THR A 109 6.72 5.45 4.76
CA THR A 109 5.54 5.16 3.93
C THR A 109 5.27 6.28 2.94
N PHE A 110 4.66 5.94 1.80
CA PHE A 110 4.41 6.85 0.70
C PHE A 110 3.02 6.61 0.13
N ASP A 111 2.32 7.68 -0.23
CA ASP A 111 1.02 7.62 -0.90
C ASP A 111 1.14 7.70 -2.43
N PHE A 112 2.10 6.98 -2.95
CA PHE A 112 2.33 6.76 -4.39
C PHE A 112 3.11 5.45 -4.56
N GLU A 113 3.10 4.89 -5.76
CA GLU A 113 3.88 3.70 -6.05
C GLU A 113 5.36 4.04 -6.24
N LEU A 114 6.20 3.32 -5.52
CA LEU A 114 7.66 3.37 -5.72
C LEU A 114 8.02 2.43 -6.86
N PHE A 115 8.54 3.00 -7.95
CA PHE A 115 9.04 2.23 -9.09
C PHE A 115 10.54 2.12 -9.06
N ARG A 116 11.01 0.98 -9.54
CA ARG A 116 12.40 0.78 -9.88
C ARG A 116 12.51 0.66 -11.39
N PRO A 117 13.07 1.67 -12.08
CA PRO A 117 13.14 1.69 -13.54
C PRO A 117 14.07 0.61 -14.11
N ASP A 118 15.04 0.14 -13.32
CA ASP A 118 16.09 -0.77 -13.76
C ASP A 118 15.99 -2.11 -13.00
N ASN A 119 15.03 -2.96 -13.40
CA ASN A 119 15.03 -4.34 -12.96
C ASN A 119 16.03 -5.15 -13.78
N ASP A 120 17.05 -5.68 -13.10
CA ASP A 120 18.08 -6.54 -13.72
C ASP A 120 17.51 -7.85 -14.30
N ASP A 121 16.27 -8.21 -13.95
CA ASP A 121 15.54 -9.37 -14.46
C ASP A 121 14.86 -9.12 -15.82
N GLY A 122 14.94 -7.91 -16.35
CA GLY A 122 14.35 -7.52 -17.63
C GLY A 122 12.83 -7.43 -17.62
N ILE A 123 12.18 -7.57 -16.45
CA ILE A 123 10.73 -7.40 -16.29
C ILE A 123 10.48 -5.95 -15.84
N PRO A 124 9.95 -5.08 -16.72
CA PRO A 124 9.69 -3.70 -16.33
C PRO A 124 8.66 -3.66 -15.20
N ASP A 125 8.97 -2.86 -14.20
CA ASP A 125 8.02 -2.51 -13.16
C ASP A 125 6.75 -1.95 -13.78
N ARG A 126 5.62 -2.61 -13.57
CA ARG A 126 4.32 -2.13 -14.03
C ARG A 126 3.58 -1.48 -12.87
N PRO A 127 3.01 -0.28 -13.10
CA PRO A 127 2.08 0.31 -12.13
C PRO A 127 0.88 -0.61 -11.94
N ALA A 128 0.23 -0.50 -10.79
CA ALA A 128 -1.04 -1.16 -10.56
C ALA A 128 -2.06 -0.71 -11.60
N ASP A 129 -2.81 -1.66 -12.14
CA ASP A 129 -3.95 -1.39 -13.03
C ASP A 129 -5.15 -0.82 -12.24
N ALA A 130 -6.14 -0.32 -12.97
CA ALA A 130 -7.32 0.26 -12.33
C ALA A 130 -8.12 -0.76 -11.51
N LEU A 131 -8.08 -2.05 -11.85
CA LEU A 131 -8.77 -3.08 -11.07
C LEU A 131 -8.08 -3.31 -9.71
N THR A 132 -6.76 -3.36 -9.67
CA THR A 132 -5.97 -3.44 -8.45
C THR A 132 -6.24 -2.22 -7.55
N LEU A 133 -6.19 -1.01 -8.10
CA LEU A 133 -6.50 0.22 -7.39
C LEU A 133 -7.97 0.29 -6.91
N PHE A 134 -8.90 -0.26 -7.70
CA PHE A 134 -10.30 -0.38 -7.32
C PHE A 134 -10.48 -1.24 -6.07
N GLN A 135 -9.82 -2.41 -6.03
CA GLN A 135 -9.87 -3.28 -4.84
C GLN A 135 -9.23 -2.62 -3.62
N ASP A 136 -8.17 -1.87 -3.84
CA ASP A 136 -7.50 -1.13 -2.78
C ASP A 136 -8.37 0.00 -2.20
N LEU A 137 -8.93 0.85 -3.05
CA LEU A 137 -9.86 1.92 -2.64
C LEU A 137 -11.17 1.36 -2.06
N LYS A 138 -11.58 0.15 -2.46
CA LYS A 138 -12.70 -0.54 -1.83
C LYS A 138 -12.36 -1.01 -0.41
N ALA A 139 -11.11 -1.42 -0.15
CA ALA A 139 -10.66 -1.86 1.17
C ALA A 139 -10.34 -0.68 2.10
N PHE A 140 -9.66 0.33 1.58
CA PHE A 140 -9.19 1.53 2.30
C PHE A 140 -9.75 2.80 1.65
N PRO A 141 -11.07 3.06 1.84
CA PRO A 141 -11.77 4.04 1.04
C PRO A 141 -11.31 5.47 1.31
N ARG A 142 -11.26 6.26 0.22
CA ARG A 142 -10.94 7.68 0.22
C ARG A 142 -12.15 8.52 -0.19
N THR A 143 -12.27 9.72 0.35
CA THR A 143 -13.18 10.70 -0.24
C THR A 143 -12.69 11.10 -1.63
N LEU A 144 -13.59 11.63 -2.44
CA LEU A 144 -13.28 12.05 -3.81
C LEU A 144 -12.04 12.94 -3.91
N ASP A 145 -11.86 13.84 -2.93
CA ASP A 145 -10.76 14.81 -2.93
C ASP A 145 -9.44 14.24 -2.38
N ASN A 146 -9.50 13.09 -1.71
CA ASN A 146 -8.34 12.40 -1.16
C ASN A 146 -7.82 11.25 -2.06
N ILE A 147 -8.48 10.97 -3.19
CA ILE A 147 -7.92 10.05 -4.19
C ILE A 147 -6.78 10.78 -4.90
N PRO A 148 -5.53 10.27 -4.84
CA PRO A 148 -4.38 10.93 -5.43
C PRO A 148 -4.51 11.08 -6.96
N GLN A 149 -3.88 12.12 -7.51
CA GLN A 149 -3.96 12.40 -8.95
C GLN A 149 -3.39 11.25 -9.81
N TRP A 150 -2.36 10.54 -9.32
CA TRP A 150 -1.81 9.39 -10.04
C TRP A 150 -2.82 8.24 -10.18
N MET A 151 -3.61 7.93 -9.13
CA MET A 151 -4.70 6.95 -9.22
C MET A 151 -5.78 7.39 -10.22
N TRP A 152 -6.15 8.69 -10.20
CA TRP A 152 -7.09 9.23 -11.18
C TRP A 152 -6.61 9.07 -12.62
N THR A 153 -5.31 9.19 -12.86
CA THR A 153 -4.73 8.99 -14.18
C THR A 153 -4.95 7.56 -14.67
N VAL A 154 -4.74 6.57 -13.81
CA VAL A 154 -4.97 5.14 -14.13
C VAL A 154 -6.46 4.87 -14.38
N PHE A 155 -7.35 5.34 -13.48
CA PHE A 155 -8.79 5.14 -13.64
C PHE A 155 -9.34 5.76 -14.93
N ARG A 156 -8.86 6.95 -15.30
CA ARG A 156 -9.26 7.60 -16.56
C ARG A 156 -8.77 6.84 -17.79
N ALA A 157 -7.53 6.37 -17.77
CA ALA A 157 -6.95 5.65 -18.89
C ALA A 157 -7.74 4.35 -19.20
N GLU A 158 -8.27 3.69 -18.18
CA GLU A 158 -9.01 2.44 -18.31
C GLU A 158 -10.54 2.60 -18.28
N GLY A 159 -11.05 3.83 -18.12
CA GLY A 159 -12.49 4.13 -18.11
C GLY A 159 -13.23 3.53 -16.90
N ILE A 160 -12.53 3.27 -15.79
CA ILE A 160 -13.10 2.67 -14.58
C ILE A 160 -13.44 3.77 -13.57
N THR A 161 -14.65 3.71 -13.01
CA THR A 161 -15.08 4.59 -11.92
C THR A 161 -14.60 4.00 -10.58
N PRO A 162 -13.79 4.74 -9.79
CA PRO A 162 -13.28 4.24 -8.52
C PRO A 162 -14.36 4.14 -7.44
N PRO A 163 -14.20 3.26 -6.44
CA PRO A 163 -14.95 3.34 -5.18
C PRO A 163 -14.63 4.64 -4.44
N VAL A 164 -15.64 5.22 -3.79
CA VAL A 164 -15.49 6.49 -3.05
C VAL A 164 -16.12 6.39 -1.66
N TYR A 165 -15.43 6.93 -0.66
CA TYR A 165 -15.97 7.06 0.69
C TYR A 165 -16.97 8.20 0.76
N ASN A 166 -18.17 7.89 1.26
CA ASN A 166 -19.21 8.85 1.60
C ASN A 166 -19.18 9.12 3.12
N PRO A 167 -18.65 10.27 3.59
CA PRO A 167 -18.48 10.53 5.01
C PRO A 167 -19.82 10.74 5.76
N GLN A 168 -20.87 11.19 5.08
CA GLN A 168 -22.20 11.38 5.67
C GLN A 168 -22.83 10.03 6.07
N LEU A 169 -22.61 9.01 5.26
CA LEU A 169 -23.14 7.67 5.46
C LEU A 169 -22.17 6.74 6.16
N LYS A 170 -20.91 7.10 6.25
CA LYS A 170 -19.78 6.22 6.67
C LYS A 170 -19.73 4.93 5.84
N MET A 171 -19.92 5.06 4.53
CA MET A 171 -19.97 3.97 3.57
C MET A 171 -18.96 4.18 2.45
N VAL A 172 -18.43 3.09 1.90
CA VAL A 172 -17.79 3.11 0.59
C VAL A 172 -18.84 2.79 -0.47
N GLU A 173 -18.89 3.60 -1.51
CA GLU A 173 -19.85 3.48 -2.63
C GLU A 173 -19.12 3.12 -3.92
N TRP A 174 -19.68 2.18 -4.72
CA TRP A 174 -19.20 1.84 -6.05
C TRP A 174 -20.35 1.31 -6.91
N ALA A 175 -20.42 1.72 -8.16
CA ALA A 175 -21.55 1.43 -9.05
C ALA A 175 -22.91 1.75 -8.33
N ASN A 176 -23.72 0.74 -8.06
CA ASN A 176 -24.98 0.85 -7.33
C ASN A 176 -24.93 0.12 -5.97
N LYS A 177 -23.76 -0.03 -5.36
CA LYS A 177 -23.56 -0.76 -4.10
C LYS A 177 -22.81 0.09 -3.10
N ARG A 178 -23.01 -0.22 -1.81
CA ARG A 178 -22.25 0.37 -0.71
C ARG A 178 -22.03 -0.64 0.43
N LEU A 179 -20.91 -0.46 1.15
CA LEU A 179 -20.56 -1.21 2.36
C LEU A 179 -20.18 -0.26 3.50
N PRO A 180 -20.38 -0.66 4.76
CA PRO A 180 -19.92 0.10 5.92
C PRO A 180 -18.40 0.23 5.94
N VAL A 181 -17.92 1.35 6.49
CA VAL A 181 -16.49 1.60 6.70
C VAL A 181 -16.23 1.77 8.19
N THR A 182 -15.29 0.98 8.70
CA THR A 182 -14.80 1.00 10.08
C THR A 182 -13.55 1.86 10.23
N GLU A 183 -12.94 1.87 11.40
CA GLU A 183 -11.68 2.55 11.67
C GLU A 183 -10.48 1.90 10.97
N THR A 184 -10.59 0.63 10.58
CA THR A 184 -9.52 -0.14 9.93
C THR A 184 -9.78 -0.44 8.44
N GLY A 185 -10.83 0.16 7.86
CA GLY A 185 -11.21 -0.02 6.46
C GLY A 185 -12.64 -0.52 6.29
N THR A 186 -12.95 -1.03 5.12
CA THR A 186 -14.30 -1.53 4.79
C THR A 186 -14.63 -2.82 5.50
N ASP A 187 -15.82 -2.88 6.07
CA ASP A 187 -16.38 -4.10 6.63
C ASP A 187 -16.92 -5.01 5.52
N PHE A 188 -16.11 -5.96 5.10
CA PHE A 188 -16.49 -6.96 4.11
C PHE A 188 -17.38 -8.10 4.68
N SER A 189 -17.60 -8.16 5.99
CA SER A 189 -18.54 -9.11 6.60
C SER A 189 -19.99 -8.67 6.43
N ALA A 190 -20.22 -7.38 6.26
CA ALA A 190 -21.53 -6.81 6.02
C ALA A 190 -22.05 -7.15 4.61
N GLN A 191 -23.37 -7.30 4.48
CA GLN A 191 -23.98 -7.46 3.17
C GLN A 191 -24.03 -6.12 2.41
N PRO A 192 -23.63 -6.09 1.12
CA PRO A 192 -23.69 -4.87 0.33
C PRO A 192 -25.14 -4.37 0.20
N GLN A 193 -25.35 -3.09 0.51
CA GLN A 193 -26.62 -2.40 0.29
C GLN A 193 -26.68 -1.93 -1.18
N ILE A 194 -27.84 -2.09 -1.80
CA ILE A 194 -28.11 -1.59 -3.16
C ILE A 194 -28.57 -0.13 -3.07
N ILE A 195 -27.92 0.74 -3.87
CA ILE A 195 -28.26 2.15 -4.01
C ILE A 195 -29.30 2.28 -5.11
N ASP A 196 -30.45 2.92 -4.81
CA ASP A 196 -31.42 3.30 -5.83
C ASP A 196 -31.15 4.74 -6.29
N PRO A 197 -30.59 4.94 -7.50
CA PRO A 197 -30.22 6.27 -7.98
C PRO A 197 -31.40 7.22 -8.11
N SER A 198 -32.63 6.70 -8.18
CA SER A 198 -33.84 7.53 -8.28
C SER A 198 -34.24 8.19 -6.96
N LYS A 199 -33.76 7.62 -5.85
CA LYS A 199 -34.10 8.07 -4.48
C LYS A 199 -32.98 8.82 -3.79
N GLU A 200 -31.73 8.49 -4.15
CA GLU A 200 -30.54 9.07 -3.54
C GLU A 200 -29.61 9.59 -4.63
N PRO A 201 -29.47 10.91 -4.83
CA PRO A 201 -28.46 11.45 -5.71
C PRO A 201 -27.08 11.20 -5.07
N GLY A 202 -26.47 10.05 -5.42
CA GLY A 202 -25.22 9.58 -4.86
C GLY A 202 -24.01 10.44 -5.26
N VAL A 203 -22.88 10.13 -4.66
CA VAL A 203 -21.55 10.71 -4.95
C VAL A 203 -21.19 10.64 -6.45
N PHE A 204 -21.81 9.73 -7.20
CA PHE A 204 -21.59 9.51 -8.64
C PHE A 204 -21.85 10.72 -9.54
N ALA A 205 -22.79 11.59 -9.20
CA ALA A 205 -23.02 12.84 -9.97
C ALA A 205 -21.80 13.79 -9.93
N LYS A 206 -20.97 13.70 -8.89
CA LYS A 206 -19.73 14.48 -8.72
C LYS A 206 -18.53 13.82 -9.42
N ILE A 207 -18.53 12.49 -9.53
CA ILE A 207 -17.44 11.72 -10.15
C ILE A 207 -17.38 11.99 -11.65
N GLY A 208 -18.53 12.08 -12.34
CA GLY A 208 -18.58 12.35 -13.76
C GLY A 208 -17.82 13.60 -14.18
N LYS A 209 -17.90 14.68 -13.39
CA LYS A 209 -17.12 15.91 -13.63
C LYS A 209 -15.62 15.74 -13.47
N LYS A 210 -15.15 14.84 -12.59
CA LYS A 210 -13.72 14.64 -12.31
C LYS A 210 -13.07 13.65 -13.27
N LEU A 211 -13.85 12.72 -13.85
CA LEU A 211 -13.39 11.75 -14.85
C LEU A 211 -13.38 12.32 -16.28
N PHE A 212 -14.36 13.15 -16.64
CA PHE A 212 -14.62 13.54 -18.03
C PHE A 212 -14.53 15.07 -18.24
N GLY A 213 -14.23 15.86 -17.21
CA GLY A 213 -13.93 17.29 -17.32
C GLY A 213 -12.44 17.54 -17.26
#